data_db93171815fca5bfbd87b5b095a9a609
#
_entry.id   db93171815fca5bfbd87b5b095a9a609
#
_cell.length_a   1.000
_cell.length_b   1.000
_cell.length_c   1.000
_cell.angle_alpha   90.00
_cell.angle_beta   90.00
_cell.angle_gamma   90.00
#
_symmetry.space_group_name_H-M   'P 1'
#
loop_
_entity.id
_entity.type
_entity.pdbx_description
1 polymer ?
#
loop_
_entity_poly.entity_id
_entity_poly.type
_entity_poly.pdbx_seq_one_letter_code
_entity_poly.pdbx_strand_id
1 'polypeptide(L)'
;MEQHIVIDFDSTFTQVEALDVLGEISLAGDTQKENNLREIENLTDLGMKGELDFRKSLEERLRLLKAHEDHLPSLIQNLKERVSSSFVRNRQFFEEYHENIYIISNGFKEFIVPIVEEYGVRPENVYANTFVFDDNRKIVGFEPENVLSSNNGKVEQLKRLNLQGDVYVIGDGYTDYEIKAAGLANKFYAFTENVERENVLQKADHITPSLDEFLFVHNMNKAISYPKNRINVLLLENVHQDAVDIMKKEGYNVSVHPGAMDEDELAEKIKDVSVIGIRSKTHLTKKVLQNANRLIGVGAFCIGTNQIDLEECLKKGIAVFNAPFSNTRSVVELAIGEIILLMRNLPDKMKLMHDGKWEKSANSSFETRGKKLGIIGYGNIGAQLSVVAESIGFDVYYYDIQEKLPLGNVTKCSSLKELLNNVDIVTLHVDGRKENLDMIGEEEFDQMKDGVIFLNLSRGHVVDIKALKKNIESGKVMGAGIDVFPKEPKTNNEEFESELRGLPNVILTPHIGGSTLEAQENIGSFVPGKLIEYINTGSTTNSVNFPNLQLPVLKDAHRLIHIHRNVPGILADINRILADHDINIVGQYLKTNETVGYVITDIDKEYDKAVIKDLKGLKGTIRFRVLY
;
A
#
# COMPACT_ATOMS: atom_id res chain seq x y z
N MET A 1 -21.78 -24.07 24.79
CA MET A 1 -22.25 -25.06 23.79
C MET A 1 -21.03 -25.46 23.01
N GLU A 2 -20.94 -26.70 22.65
CA GLU A 2 -19.85 -27.24 21.84
C GLU A 2 -19.95 -26.63 20.44
N GLN A 3 -18.83 -26.23 19.85
CA GLN A 3 -18.79 -25.58 18.53
C GLN A 3 -18.01 -26.51 17.60
N HIS A 4 -18.59 -26.81 16.45
CA HIS A 4 -17.99 -27.64 15.41
C HIS A 4 -17.74 -26.80 14.16
N ILE A 5 -16.57 -26.94 13.57
CA ILE A 5 -16.13 -26.16 12.42
C ILE A 5 -15.87 -27.10 11.26
N VAL A 6 -16.70 -26.98 10.24
CA VAL A 6 -16.59 -27.75 9.00
C VAL A 6 -15.89 -26.89 7.97
N ILE A 7 -14.80 -27.38 7.40
CA ILE A 7 -13.97 -26.63 6.44
C ILE A 7 -13.87 -27.44 5.15
N ASP A 8 -14.09 -26.78 4.01
CA ASP A 8 -13.80 -27.37 2.71
C ASP A 8 -12.30 -27.38 2.42
N PHE A 9 -11.87 -28.21 1.48
CA PHE A 9 -10.46 -28.34 1.15
C PHE A 9 -10.05 -27.55 -0.09
N ASP A 10 -10.60 -27.88 -1.25
CA ASP A 10 -10.25 -27.25 -2.52
C ASP A 10 -10.68 -25.78 -2.54
N SER A 11 -9.83 -24.89 -3.03
CA SER A 11 -10.05 -23.44 -3.08
C SER A 11 -10.37 -22.76 -1.73
N THR A 12 -10.38 -23.53 -0.62
CA THR A 12 -10.60 -23.08 0.77
C THR A 12 -9.38 -23.34 1.65
N PHE A 13 -9.10 -24.61 2.00
CA PHE A 13 -7.88 -24.95 2.75
C PHE A 13 -6.63 -24.77 1.88
N THR A 14 -6.73 -25.13 0.59
CA THR A 14 -5.73 -24.85 -0.43
C THR A 14 -6.18 -23.71 -1.36
N GLN A 15 -5.21 -23.08 -2.01
CA GLN A 15 -5.45 -21.95 -2.93
C GLN A 15 -5.98 -22.41 -4.30
N VAL A 16 -6.00 -23.71 -4.56
CA VAL A 16 -6.24 -24.31 -5.88
C VAL A 16 -7.13 -25.55 -5.78
N GLU A 17 -7.69 -25.97 -6.91
CA GLU A 17 -8.35 -27.26 -7.08
C GLU A 17 -7.30 -28.37 -7.22
N ALA A 18 -7.30 -29.35 -6.34
CA ALA A 18 -6.28 -30.40 -6.31
C ALA A 18 -6.26 -31.29 -7.56
N LEU A 19 -7.43 -31.57 -8.15
CA LEU A 19 -7.50 -32.36 -9.39
C LEU A 19 -6.92 -31.63 -10.61
N ASP A 20 -6.98 -30.30 -10.64
CA ASP A 20 -6.38 -29.50 -11.71
C ASP A 20 -4.84 -29.60 -11.61
N VAL A 21 -4.30 -29.49 -10.40
CA VAL A 21 -2.85 -29.69 -10.14
C VAL A 21 -2.42 -31.12 -10.47
N LEU A 22 -3.23 -32.13 -10.12
CA LEU A 22 -2.95 -33.51 -10.50
C LEU A 22 -2.90 -33.67 -12.03
N GLY A 23 -3.76 -32.98 -12.75
CA GLY A 23 -3.76 -32.93 -14.22
C GLY A 23 -2.47 -32.34 -14.79
N GLU A 24 -1.99 -31.25 -14.22
CA GLU A 24 -0.71 -30.63 -14.62
C GLU A 24 0.47 -31.61 -14.48
N ILE A 25 0.47 -32.42 -13.40
CA ILE A 25 1.50 -33.39 -13.08
C ILE A 25 1.38 -34.64 -13.97
N SER A 26 0.19 -35.24 -14.02
CA SER A 26 -0.03 -36.54 -14.68
C SER A 26 0.02 -36.45 -16.21
N LEU A 27 -0.33 -35.31 -16.78
CA LEU A 27 -0.28 -35.04 -18.23
C LEU A 27 1.05 -34.40 -18.67
N ALA A 28 2.07 -34.39 -17.83
CA ALA A 28 3.38 -33.88 -18.20
C ALA A 28 3.96 -34.71 -19.35
N GLY A 29 4.16 -34.09 -20.53
CA GLY A 29 4.62 -34.77 -21.74
C GLY A 29 3.52 -35.36 -22.63
N ASP A 30 2.24 -35.28 -22.27
CA ASP A 30 1.12 -35.69 -23.13
C ASP A 30 0.89 -34.62 -24.22
N THR A 31 0.77 -35.04 -25.48
CA THR A 31 0.51 -34.18 -26.62
C THR A 31 -0.86 -33.48 -26.57
N GLN A 32 -1.80 -34.01 -25.79
CA GLN A 32 -3.15 -33.48 -25.59
C GLN A 32 -3.27 -32.68 -24.27
N LYS A 33 -2.17 -32.44 -23.58
CA LYS A 33 -2.17 -31.82 -22.25
C LYS A 33 -3.05 -30.57 -22.16
N GLU A 34 -2.82 -29.57 -23.00
CA GLU A 34 -3.57 -28.31 -22.95
C GLU A 34 -5.07 -28.49 -23.17
N ASN A 35 -5.47 -29.38 -24.08
CA ASN A 35 -6.87 -29.66 -24.33
C ASN A 35 -7.52 -30.37 -23.15
N ASN A 36 -6.84 -31.37 -22.58
CA ASN A 36 -7.36 -32.13 -21.44
C ASN A 36 -7.47 -31.23 -20.18
N LEU A 37 -6.49 -30.37 -19.92
CA LEU A 37 -6.55 -29.44 -18.78
C LEU A 37 -7.73 -28.46 -18.92
N ARG A 38 -7.95 -27.86 -20.08
CA ARG A 38 -9.11 -27.00 -20.33
C ARG A 38 -10.43 -27.71 -20.13
N GLU A 39 -10.51 -28.96 -20.56
CA GLU A 39 -11.72 -29.77 -20.38
C GLU A 39 -11.95 -30.11 -18.90
N ILE A 40 -10.89 -30.41 -18.14
CA ILE A 40 -10.96 -30.64 -16.69
C ILE A 40 -11.47 -29.39 -15.96
N GLU A 41 -10.89 -28.21 -16.25
CA GLU A 41 -11.33 -26.92 -15.70
C GLU A 41 -12.81 -26.64 -16.02
N ASN A 42 -13.21 -26.84 -17.28
CA ASN A 42 -14.60 -26.64 -17.70
C ASN A 42 -15.57 -27.58 -16.97
N LEU A 43 -15.21 -28.87 -16.82
CA LEU A 43 -16.01 -29.84 -16.07
C LEU A 43 -16.08 -29.50 -14.58
N THR A 44 -15.02 -28.96 -14.00
CA THR A 44 -15.00 -28.45 -12.63
C THR A 44 -16.00 -27.30 -12.48
N ASP A 45 -15.92 -26.30 -13.36
CA ASP A 45 -16.80 -25.13 -13.37
C ASP A 45 -18.28 -25.50 -13.52
N LEU A 46 -18.61 -26.39 -14.47
CA LEU A 46 -19.98 -26.85 -14.71
C LEU A 46 -20.53 -27.62 -13.49
N GLY A 47 -19.71 -28.47 -12.88
CA GLY A 47 -20.08 -29.19 -11.65
C GLY A 47 -20.32 -28.24 -10.48
N MET A 48 -19.45 -27.24 -10.29
CA MET A 48 -19.55 -26.25 -9.20
C MET A 48 -20.76 -25.30 -9.38
N LYS A 49 -21.17 -25.03 -10.61
CA LYS A 49 -22.37 -24.23 -10.92
C LYS A 49 -23.68 -25.03 -10.79
N GLY A 50 -23.59 -26.37 -10.66
CA GLY A 50 -24.75 -27.26 -10.66
C GLY A 50 -25.37 -27.48 -12.04
N GLU A 51 -24.67 -27.13 -13.11
CA GLU A 51 -25.10 -27.32 -14.50
C GLU A 51 -24.82 -28.74 -15.01
N LEU A 52 -23.89 -29.44 -14.38
CA LEU A 52 -23.56 -30.84 -14.63
C LEU A 52 -23.68 -31.63 -13.32
N ASP A 53 -24.21 -32.89 -13.40
CA ASP A 53 -24.24 -33.81 -12.28
C ASP A 53 -22.82 -34.02 -11.73
N PHE A 54 -22.65 -33.85 -10.42
CA PHE A 54 -21.33 -33.84 -9.79
C PHE A 54 -20.58 -35.16 -10.02
N ARG A 55 -21.27 -36.29 -9.87
CA ARG A 55 -20.67 -37.61 -10.07
C ARG A 55 -20.14 -37.80 -11.50
N LYS A 56 -20.94 -37.40 -12.48
CA LYS A 56 -20.52 -37.44 -13.89
C LYS A 56 -19.31 -36.54 -14.16
N SER A 57 -19.33 -35.32 -13.59
CA SER A 57 -18.18 -34.43 -13.69
C SER A 57 -16.93 -35.07 -13.12
N LEU A 58 -17.01 -35.71 -11.95
CA LEU A 58 -15.89 -36.37 -11.30
C LEU A 58 -15.35 -37.57 -12.11
N GLU A 59 -16.25 -38.41 -12.65
CA GLU A 59 -15.91 -39.55 -13.52
C GLU A 59 -15.17 -39.11 -14.77
N GLU A 60 -15.67 -38.09 -15.46
CA GLU A 60 -15.03 -37.56 -16.69
C GLU A 60 -13.68 -36.89 -16.41
N ARG A 61 -13.57 -36.13 -15.33
CA ARG A 61 -12.29 -35.53 -14.93
C ARG A 61 -11.24 -36.60 -14.65
N LEU A 62 -11.56 -37.63 -13.84
CA LEU A 62 -10.62 -38.73 -13.57
C LEU A 62 -10.18 -39.48 -14.83
N ARG A 63 -11.10 -39.67 -15.78
CA ARG A 63 -10.77 -40.30 -17.07
C ARG A 63 -9.74 -39.49 -17.87
N LEU A 64 -9.82 -38.16 -17.84
CA LEU A 64 -8.93 -37.26 -18.55
C LEU A 64 -7.54 -37.16 -17.90
N LEU A 65 -7.46 -37.31 -16.57
CA LEU A 65 -6.24 -37.13 -15.79
C LEU A 65 -5.15 -38.16 -16.09
N LYS A 66 -5.47 -39.40 -16.48
CA LYS A 66 -4.50 -40.50 -16.69
C LYS A 66 -3.51 -40.66 -15.52
N ALA A 67 -3.97 -40.42 -14.29
CA ALA A 67 -3.12 -40.34 -13.14
C ALA A 67 -2.68 -41.71 -12.60
N HIS A 68 -1.56 -41.73 -11.90
CA HIS A 68 -0.95 -42.92 -11.26
C HIS A 68 -0.61 -42.57 -9.81
N GLU A 69 -0.54 -43.58 -8.94
CA GLU A 69 -0.19 -43.42 -7.52
C GLU A 69 1.12 -42.64 -7.34
N ASP A 70 2.13 -42.86 -8.20
CA ASP A 70 3.42 -42.16 -8.15
C ASP A 70 3.32 -40.65 -8.33
N HIS A 71 2.21 -40.12 -8.84
CA HIS A 71 1.99 -38.69 -8.95
C HIS A 71 1.56 -38.04 -7.62
N LEU A 72 1.01 -38.83 -6.68
CA LEU A 72 0.47 -38.32 -5.40
C LEU A 72 1.54 -37.64 -4.52
N PRO A 73 2.77 -38.16 -4.37
CA PRO A 73 3.79 -37.45 -3.59
C PRO A 73 4.10 -36.04 -4.13
N SER A 74 4.19 -35.89 -5.44
CA SER A 74 4.43 -34.60 -6.10
C SER A 74 3.21 -33.67 -5.95
N LEU A 75 2.00 -34.20 -6.02
CA LEU A 75 0.77 -33.46 -5.77
C LEU A 75 0.73 -32.94 -4.33
N ILE A 76 0.97 -33.82 -3.36
CA ILE A 76 0.97 -33.46 -1.93
C ILE A 76 1.99 -32.34 -1.65
N GLN A 77 3.21 -32.47 -2.17
CA GLN A 77 4.23 -31.44 -1.99
C GLN A 77 3.80 -30.09 -2.59
N ASN A 78 3.22 -30.11 -3.79
CA ASN A 78 2.74 -28.90 -4.47
C ASN A 78 1.58 -28.23 -3.71
N LEU A 79 0.65 -29.03 -3.20
CA LEU A 79 -0.49 -28.51 -2.42
C LEU A 79 -0.06 -27.97 -1.05
N LYS A 80 0.95 -28.56 -0.39
CA LYS A 80 1.54 -28.03 0.86
C LYS A 80 2.09 -26.61 0.68
N GLU A 81 2.70 -26.32 -0.46
CA GLU A 81 3.20 -25.00 -0.80
C GLU A 81 2.08 -23.98 -1.14
N ARG A 82 0.87 -24.50 -1.42
CA ARG A 82 -0.31 -23.73 -1.81
C ARG A 82 -1.44 -23.77 -0.78
N VAL A 83 -1.14 -24.00 0.50
CA VAL A 83 -2.12 -23.81 1.57
C VAL A 83 -2.48 -22.33 1.67
N SER A 84 -3.75 -22.02 1.91
CA SER A 84 -4.25 -20.65 2.03
C SER A 84 -3.47 -19.86 3.08
N SER A 85 -3.04 -18.66 2.75
CA SER A 85 -2.12 -17.87 3.58
C SER A 85 -2.66 -17.61 4.98
N SER A 86 -3.99 -17.44 5.11
CA SER A 86 -4.62 -17.24 6.41
C SER A 86 -4.62 -18.51 7.27
N PHE A 87 -4.60 -19.69 6.66
CA PHE A 87 -4.50 -20.97 7.37
C PHE A 87 -3.06 -21.17 7.88
N VAL A 88 -2.07 -20.89 7.04
CA VAL A 88 -0.65 -20.99 7.43
C VAL A 88 -0.35 -20.15 8.67
N ARG A 89 -0.76 -18.86 8.67
CA ARG A 89 -0.48 -17.96 9.80
C ARG A 89 -1.34 -18.20 11.04
N ASN A 90 -2.44 -18.95 10.93
CA ASN A 90 -3.32 -19.29 12.04
C ASN A 90 -3.22 -20.78 12.43
N ARG A 91 -2.06 -21.40 12.25
CA ARG A 91 -1.83 -22.82 12.53
C ARG A 91 -2.28 -23.24 13.92
N GLN A 92 -2.06 -22.38 14.92
CA GLN A 92 -2.44 -22.62 16.31
C GLN A 92 -3.95 -22.83 16.51
N PHE A 93 -4.78 -22.20 15.70
CA PHE A 93 -6.22 -22.44 15.74
C PHE A 93 -6.55 -23.90 15.47
N PHE A 94 -5.86 -24.53 14.53
CA PHE A 94 -6.07 -25.95 14.22
C PHE A 94 -5.58 -26.84 15.35
N GLU A 95 -4.46 -26.50 15.98
CA GLU A 95 -3.90 -27.24 17.13
C GLU A 95 -4.82 -27.15 18.36
N GLU A 96 -5.40 -25.98 18.61
CA GLU A 96 -6.29 -25.76 19.77
C GLU A 96 -7.67 -26.39 19.58
N TYR A 97 -8.23 -26.32 18.36
CA TYR A 97 -9.59 -26.79 18.06
C TYR A 97 -9.63 -28.11 17.29
N HIS A 98 -8.53 -28.88 17.25
CA HIS A 98 -8.39 -30.08 16.44
C HIS A 98 -9.48 -31.16 16.69
N GLU A 99 -10.09 -31.20 17.87
CA GLU A 99 -11.20 -32.10 18.16
C GLU A 99 -12.51 -31.68 17.50
N ASN A 100 -12.67 -30.41 17.23
CA ASN A 100 -13.91 -29.83 16.73
C ASN A 100 -13.83 -29.40 15.26
N ILE A 101 -12.69 -29.59 14.60
CA ILE A 101 -12.48 -29.27 13.20
C ILE A 101 -12.71 -30.52 12.36
N TYR A 102 -13.53 -30.38 11.32
CA TYR A 102 -13.88 -31.41 10.35
C TYR A 102 -13.57 -30.91 8.95
N ILE A 103 -12.83 -31.70 8.18
CA ILE A 103 -12.65 -31.44 6.74
C ILE A 103 -13.69 -32.28 5.99
N ILE A 104 -14.58 -31.61 5.27
CA ILE A 104 -15.59 -32.28 4.43
C ILE A 104 -15.43 -31.77 3.00
N SER A 105 -14.84 -32.61 2.14
CA SER A 105 -14.47 -32.24 0.78
C SER A 105 -14.95 -33.27 -0.25
N ASN A 106 -15.21 -32.79 -1.45
CA ASN A 106 -15.43 -33.63 -2.62
C ASN A 106 -14.10 -34.10 -3.27
N GLY A 107 -12.94 -33.71 -2.73
CA GLY A 107 -11.60 -34.18 -3.08
C GLY A 107 -11.33 -35.62 -2.58
N PHE A 108 -10.06 -35.99 -2.45
CA PHE A 108 -9.63 -37.36 -2.11
C PHE A 108 -8.73 -37.42 -0.89
N LYS A 109 -8.96 -38.43 -0.03
CA LYS A 109 -8.23 -38.63 1.24
C LYS A 109 -6.73 -38.77 1.04
N GLU A 110 -6.31 -39.40 -0.06
CA GLU A 110 -4.92 -39.70 -0.35
C GLU A 110 -4.00 -38.48 -0.40
N PHE A 111 -4.54 -37.32 -0.74
CA PHE A 111 -3.77 -36.07 -0.71
C PHE A 111 -4.24 -35.10 0.38
N ILE A 112 -5.51 -35.16 0.81
CA ILE A 112 -6.04 -34.27 1.85
C ILE A 112 -5.42 -34.59 3.20
N VAL A 113 -5.49 -35.88 3.64
CA VAL A 113 -5.05 -36.28 4.97
C VAL A 113 -3.60 -35.87 5.26
N PRO A 114 -2.59 -36.19 4.40
CA PRO A 114 -1.19 -35.81 4.66
C PRO A 114 -0.92 -34.32 4.78
N ILE A 115 -1.83 -33.48 4.30
CA ILE A 115 -1.69 -32.03 4.36
C ILE A 115 -2.30 -31.50 5.65
N VAL A 116 -3.53 -31.88 5.96
CA VAL A 116 -4.27 -31.33 7.10
C VAL A 116 -3.77 -31.88 8.44
N GLU A 117 -3.17 -33.09 8.46
CA GLU A 117 -2.48 -33.64 9.64
C GLU A 117 -1.34 -32.75 10.12
N GLU A 118 -0.60 -32.09 9.21
CA GLU A 118 0.45 -31.16 9.59
C GLU A 118 -0.08 -29.94 10.36
N TYR A 119 -1.37 -29.68 10.26
CA TYR A 119 -2.09 -28.63 11.00
C TYR A 119 -2.76 -29.17 12.26
N GLY A 120 -2.60 -30.47 12.59
CA GLY A 120 -3.19 -31.10 13.78
C GLY A 120 -4.62 -31.60 13.57
N VAL A 121 -5.18 -31.54 12.37
CA VAL A 121 -6.50 -32.12 12.09
C VAL A 121 -6.39 -33.65 12.10
N ARG A 122 -7.24 -34.32 12.87
CA ARG A 122 -7.23 -35.77 13.01
C ARG A 122 -7.72 -36.44 11.71
N PRO A 123 -7.08 -37.57 11.26
CA PRO A 123 -7.52 -38.31 10.08
C PRO A 123 -8.97 -38.76 10.13
N GLU A 124 -9.48 -39.13 11.32
CA GLU A 124 -10.86 -39.52 11.55
C GLU A 124 -11.87 -38.38 11.35
N ASN A 125 -11.42 -37.13 11.39
CA ASN A 125 -12.23 -35.95 11.11
C ASN A 125 -12.14 -35.50 9.64
N VAL A 126 -11.45 -36.28 8.78
CA VAL A 126 -11.34 -35.99 7.34
C VAL A 126 -12.29 -36.88 6.54
N TYR A 127 -13.27 -36.28 5.94
CA TYR A 127 -14.28 -36.91 5.09
C TYR A 127 -14.10 -36.44 3.65
N ALA A 128 -13.67 -37.37 2.80
CA ALA A 128 -13.41 -37.14 1.39
C ALA A 128 -13.61 -38.44 0.60
N ASN A 129 -13.56 -38.33 -0.74
CA ASN A 129 -13.56 -39.53 -1.59
C ASN A 129 -12.30 -40.36 -1.42
N THR A 130 -12.27 -41.53 -1.97
CA THR A 130 -11.13 -42.46 -1.97
C THR A 130 -10.89 -42.94 -3.39
N PHE A 131 -9.65 -42.91 -3.87
CA PHE A 131 -9.31 -43.42 -5.19
C PHE A 131 -9.43 -44.95 -5.27
N VAL A 132 -9.79 -45.42 -6.46
CA VAL A 132 -9.70 -46.84 -6.84
C VAL A 132 -8.53 -46.99 -7.80
N PHE A 133 -7.63 -47.93 -7.48
CA PHE A 133 -6.44 -48.22 -8.27
C PHE A 133 -6.60 -49.59 -8.98
N ASP A 134 -6.05 -49.69 -10.19
CA ASP A 134 -5.89 -50.99 -10.87
C ASP A 134 -4.62 -51.74 -10.40
N ASP A 135 -4.40 -52.96 -10.96
CA ASP A 135 -3.23 -53.79 -10.64
C ASP A 135 -1.90 -53.11 -10.97
N ASN A 136 -1.90 -52.10 -11.84
CA ASN A 136 -0.74 -51.31 -12.22
C ASN A 136 -0.64 -49.98 -11.46
N ARG A 137 -1.38 -49.79 -10.38
CA ARG A 137 -1.41 -48.57 -9.56
C ARG A 137 -1.93 -47.33 -10.26
N LYS A 138 -2.65 -47.48 -11.39
CA LYS A 138 -3.32 -46.35 -12.07
C LYS A 138 -4.61 -46.04 -11.32
N ILE A 139 -4.93 -44.74 -11.26
CA ILE A 139 -6.21 -44.26 -10.76
C ILE A 139 -7.26 -44.50 -11.84
N VAL A 140 -8.22 -45.42 -11.56
CA VAL A 140 -9.26 -45.81 -12.50
C VAL A 140 -10.65 -45.33 -12.09
N GLY A 141 -10.79 -44.73 -10.92
CA GLY A 141 -12.05 -44.24 -10.41
C GLY A 141 -12.01 -43.91 -8.91
N PHE A 142 -13.17 -43.91 -8.31
CA PHE A 142 -13.35 -43.68 -6.87
C PHE A 142 -14.34 -44.69 -6.28
N GLU A 143 -14.36 -44.80 -4.95
CA GLU A 143 -15.32 -45.67 -4.24
C GLU A 143 -16.76 -45.23 -4.48
N PRO A 144 -17.59 -46.02 -5.18
CA PRO A 144 -18.92 -45.62 -5.61
C PRO A 144 -19.94 -45.46 -4.46
N GLU A 145 -19.70 -46.14 -3.32
CA GLU A 145 -20.56 -46.08 -2.14
C GLU A 145 -20.28 -44.87 -1.23
N ASN A 146 -19.22 -44.10 -1.53
CA ASN A 146 -18.92 -42.89 -0.79
C ASN A 146 -19.91 -41.78 -1.17
N VAL A 147 -20.65 -41.29 -0.18
CA VAL A 147 -21.69 -40.26 -0.41
C VAL A 147 -21.12 -38.95 -0.99
N LEU A 148 -19.84 -38.63 -0.71
CA LEU A 148 -19.18 -37.42 -1.18
C LEU A 148 -18.91 -37.43 -2.69
N SER A 149 -19.09 -38.58 -3.35
CA SER A 149 -19.05 -38.69 -4.81
C SER A 149 -20.37 -38.33 -5.49
N SER A 150 -21.41 -37.97 -4.74
CA SER A 150 -22.76 -37.73 -5.24
C SER A 150 -23.20 -36.27 -5.00
N ASN A 151 -24.24 -35.84 -5.71
CA ASN A 151 -24.93 -34.58 -5.43
C ASN A 151 -25.42 -34.59 -3.97
N ASN A 152 -25.35 -33.42 -3.32
CA ASN A 152 -25.64 -33.27 -1.87
C ASN A 152 -24.76 -34.14 -0.94
N GLY A 153 -23.63 -34.64 -1.41
CA GLY A 153 -22.77 -35.55 -0.64
C GLY A 153 -22.30 -34.97 0.69
N LYS A 154 -21.95 -33.68 0.73
CA LYS A 154 -21.55 -32.99 1.96
C LYS A 154 -22.71 -32.93 2.98
N VAL A 155 -23.93 -32.71 2.53
CA VAL A 155 -25.14 -32.71 3.36
C VAL A 155 -25.39 -34.09 3.98
N GLU A 156 -25.32 -35.15 3.17
CA GLU A 156 -25.54 -36.53 3.65
C GLU A 156 -24.40 -36.97 4.60
N GLN A 157 -23.17 -36.56 4.34
CA GLN A 157 -22.04 -36.84 5.24
C GLN A 157 -22.23 -36.15 6.60
N LEU A 158 -22.64 -34.90 6.63
CA LEU A 158 -22.84 -34.17 7.91
C LEU A 158 -24.03 -34.72 8.70
N LYS A 159 -25.11 -35.15 8.03
CA LYS A 159 -26.21 -35.88 8.69
C LYS A 159 -25.73 -37.15 9.41
N ARG A 160 -24.83 -37.91 8.77
CA ARG A 160 -24.25 -39.13 9.37
C ARG A 160 -23.42 -38.85 10.61
N LEU A 161 -22.73 -37.69 10.63
CA LEU A 161 -21.93 -37.27 11.78
C LEU A 161 -22.78 -36.89 12.99
N ASN A 162 -24.00 -36.41 12.78
CA ASN A 162 -24.98 -36.06 13.81
C ASN A 162 -24.37 -35.19 14.94
N LEU A 163 -23.63 -34.14 14.56
CA LEU A 163 -22.94 -33.27 15.49
C LEU A 163 -23.94 -32.54 16.40
N GLN A 164 -23.62 -32.45 17.69
CA GLN A 164 -24.45 -31.76 18.68
C GLN A 164 -23.81 -30.46 19.07
N GLY A 165 -24.55 -29.35 18.98
CA GLY A 165 -24.06 -28.01 19.27
C GLY A 165 -24.13 -27.07 18.07
N ASP A 166 -23.32 -26.01 18.08
CA ASP A 166 -23.27 -25.06 16.99
C ASP A 166 -22.32 -25.56 15.88
N VAL A 167 -22.81 -25.63 14.66
CA VAL A 167 -22.04 -26.03 13.47
C VAL A 167 -21.83 -24.83 12.56
N TYR A 168 -20.56 -24.53 12.26
CA TYR A 168 -20.13 -23.48 11.35
C TYR A 168 -19.47 -24.09 10.12
N VAL A 169 -19.88 -23.67 8.93
CA VAL A 169 -19.33 -24.15 7.67
C VAL A 169 -18.53 -23.03 7.01
N ILE A 170 -17.28 -23.33 6.65
CA ILE A 170 -16.37 -22.44 5.91
C ILE A 170 -16.08 -23.11 4.56
N GLY A 171 -16.42 -22.45 3.45
CA GLY A 171 -16.18 -22.97 2.11
C GLY A 171 -16.44 -21.91 1.05
N ASP A 172 -15.99 -22.15 -0.18
CA ASP A 172 -16.11 -21.24 -1.31
C ASP A 172 -17.21 -21.66 -2.30
N GLY A 173 -17.74 -22.88 -2.13
CA GLY A 173 -18.64 -23.53 -3.07
C GLY A 173 -20.12 -23.51 -2.71
N TYR A 174 -20.95 -23.77 -3.71
CA TYR A 174 -22.40 -23.93 -3.52
C TYR A 174 -22.72 -25.18 -2.67
N THR A 175 -21.92 -26.24 -2.78
CA THR A 175 -22.09 -27.48 -2.00
C THR A 175 -21.89 -27.26 -0.49
N ASP A 176 -21.13 -26.25 -0.09
CA ASP A 176 -20.96 -25.85 1.31
C ASP A 176 -22.20 -25.11 1.83
N TYR A 177 -22.75 -24.23 1.00
CA TYR A 177 -24.02 -23.56 1.30
C TYR A 177 -25.18 -24.58 1.44
N GLU A 178 -25.23 -25.65 0.66
CA GLU A 178 -26.26 -26.68 0.76
C GLU A 178 -26.37 -27.28 2.17
N ILE A 179 -25.29 -27.40 2.89
CA ILE A 179 -25.28 -27.83 4.30
C ILE A 179 -26.15 -26.87 5.15
N LYS A 180 -25.96 -25.58 4.97
CA LYS A 180 -26.74 -24.55 5.66
C LYS A 180 -28.21 -24.55 5.21
N ALA A 181 -28.45 -24.67 3.92
CA ALA A 181 -29.79 -24.74 3.35
C ALA A 181 -30.58 -25.96 3.84
N ALA A 182 -29.89 -27.08 4.14
CA ALA A 182 -30.49 -28.28 4.73
C ALA A 182 -30.74 -28.17 6.26
N GLY A 183 -30.40 -27.02 6.88
CA GLY A 183 -30.59 -26.79 8.31
C GLY A 183 -29.60 -27.50 9.23
N LEU A 184 -28.47 -27.98 8.68
CA LEU A 184 -27.44 -28.73 9.41
C LEU A 184 -26.32 -27.83 9.97
N ALA A 185 -26.26 -26.61 9.58
CA ALA A 185 -25.32 -25.61 10.08
C ALA A 185 -26.03 -24.38 10.63
N ASN A 186 -25.48 -23.79 11.68
CA ASN A 186 -25.97 -22.55 12.26
C ASN A 186 -25.65 -21.36 11.35
N LYS A 187 -24.43 -21.35 10.74
CA LYS A 187 -24.01 -20.33 9.80
C LYS A 187 -23.11 -20.89 8.70
N PHE A 188 -23.19 -20.28 7.54
CA PHE A 188 -22.30 -20.49 6.42
C PHE A 188 -21.43 -19.26 6.18
N TYR A 189 -20.13 -19.46 6.13
CA TYR A 189 -19.07 -18.47 5.92
C TYR A 189 -18.49 -18.67 4.52
N ALA A 190 -18.86 -17.80 3.59
CA ALA A 190 -18.30 -17.84 2.23
C ALA A 190 -16.82 -17.40 2.28
N PHE A 191 -15.92 -18.34 2.07
CA PHE A 191 -14.49 -18.09 2.05
C PHE A 191 -14.06 -17.53 0.70
N THR A 192 -13.45 -16.34 0.69
CA THR A 192 -13.15 -15.60 -0.54
C THR A 192 -11.67 -15.23 -0.68
N GLU A 193 -10.78 -15.82 0.13
CA GLU A 193 -9.34 -15.55 0.03
C GLU A 193 -8.77 -15.97 -1.33
N ASN A 194 -9.27 -17.06 -1.90
CA ASN A 194 -8.72 -17.66 -3.12
C ASN A 194 -9.65 -17.47 -4.33
N VAL A 195 -10.95 -17.62 -4.14
CA VAL A 195 -11.96 -17.55 -5.22
C VAL A 195 -13.22 -16.82 -4.72
N GLU A 196 -13.76 -15.93 -5.54
CA GLU A 196 -15.05 -15.28 -5.30
C GLU A 196 -16.10 -15.83 -6.28
N ARG A 197 -17.23 -16.34 -5.74
CA ARG A 197 -18.36 -16.82 -6.53
C ARG A 197 -19.62 -16.05 -6.15
N GLU A 198 -20.09 -15.17 -7.03
CA GLU A 198 -21.20 -14.22 -6.76
C GLU A 198 -22.48 -14.92 -6.27
N ASN A 199 -22.82 -16.08 -6.84
CA ASN A 199 -23.99 -16.88 -6.44
C ASN A 199 -23.85 -17.48 -5.03
N VAL A 200 -22.64 -17.62 -4.50
CA VAL A 200 -22.34 -18.09 -3.15
C VAL A 200 -22.36 -16.93 -2.17
N LEU A 201 -21.77 -15.79 -2.54
CA LEU A 201 -21.73 -14.59 -1.71
C LEU A 201 -23.13 -14.10 -1.31
N GLN A 202 -24.09 -14.13 -2.25
CA GLN A 202 -25.48 -13.71 -2.00
C GLN A 202 -26.22 -14.60 -0.99
N LYS A 203 -25.73 -15.81 -0.71
CA LYS A 203 -26.36 -16.80 0.17
C LYS A 203 -25.65 -16.99 1.50
N ALA A 204 -24.46 -16.41 1.65
CA ALA A 204 -23.66 -16.53 2.84
C ALA A 204 -24.25 -15.73 4.02
N ASP A 205 -24.18 -16.30 5.22
CA ASP A 205 -24.47 -15.56 6.44
C ASP A 205 -23.36 -14.53 6.74
N HIS A 206 -22.13 -14.80 6.25
CA HIS A 206 -20.99 -13.91 6.39
C HIS A 206 -19.97 -14.15 5.27
N ILE A 207 -19.38 -13.07 4.74
CA ILE A 207 -18.29 -13.15 3.78
C ILE A 207 -16.97 -13.15 4.56
N THR A 208 -16.12 -14.11 4.27
CA THR A 208 -14.89 -14.39 5.02
C THR A 208 -13.67 -14.33 4.07
N PRO A 209 -13.10 -13.12 3.87
CA PRO A 209 -11.96 -12.94 2.97
C PRO A 209 -10.68 -13.62 3.46
N SER A 210 -10.67 -14.13 4.68
CA SER A 210 -9.59 -14.91 5.27
C SER A 210 -10.08 -15.61 6.53
N LEU A 211 -9.37 -16.65 6.99
CA LEU A 211 -9.66 -17.29 8.27
C LEU A 211 -9.63 -16.31 9.45
N ASP A 212 -8.80 -15.27 9.36
CA ASP A 212 -8.72 -14.21 10.38
C ASP A 212 -10.08 -13.56 10.66
N GLU A 213 -10.89 -13.36 9.63
CA GLU A 213 -12.24 -12.79 9.78
C GLU A 213 -13.16 -13.74 10.57
N PHE A 214 -13.13 -15.04 10.27
CA PHE A 214 -13.88 -16.04 11.00
C PHE A 214 -13.49 -16.06 12.48
N LEU A 215 -12.20 -16.13 12.75
CA LEU A 215 -11.65 -16.14 14.11
C LEU A 215 -12.01 -14.88 14.88
N PHE A 216 -11.97 -13.72 14.22
CA PHE A 216 -12.32 -12.42 14.80
C PHE A 216 -13.80 -12.37 15.18
N VAL A 217 -14.71 -12.79 14.29
CA VAL A 217 -16.16 -12.78 14.52
C VAL A 217 -16.55 -13.69 15.67
N HIS A 218 -15.90 -14.84 15.82
CA HIS A 218 -16.16 -15.81 16.87
C HIS A 218 -15.39 -15.55 18.17
N ASN A 219 -14.53 -14.52 18.20
CA ASN A 219 -13.65 -14.24 19.33
C ASN A 219 -12.82 -15.49 19.75
N MET A 220 -12.52 -16.34 18.78
CA MET A 220 -11.72 -17.57 18.94
C MET A 220 -10.21 -17.29 18.98
N ASN A 221 -9.84 -16.05 19.15
CA ASN A 221 -8.49 -15.57 18.92
C ASN A 221 -7.61 -15.68 20.14
N LYS A 222 -6.69 -16.60 20.05
CA LYS A 222 -5.30 -16.37 20.44
C LYS A 222 -4.48 -15.89 19.24
N ALA A 223 -4.89 -16.19 18.01
CA ALA A 223 -4.24 -15.67 16.82
C ALA A 223 -4.50 -14.18 16.68
N ILE A 224 -3.57 -13.52 16.22
CA ILE A 224 -3.18 -12.17 16.49
C ILE A 224 -3.33 -11.31 15.25
N SER A 225 -3.72 -11.91 14.12
CA SER A 225 -3.88 -11.16 12.89
C SER A 225 -5.22 -10.42 12.91
N TYR A 226 -5.14 -9.10 12.72
CA TYR A 226 -6.32 -8.29 12.52
C TYR A 226 -6.76 -8.44 11.07
N PRO A 227 -8.02 -8.83 10.80
CA PRO A 227 -8.47 -9.07 9.45
C PRO A 227 -8.26 -7.86 8.55
N LYS A 228 -7.58 -8.04 7.42
CA LYS A 228 -7.22 -6.94 6.51
C LYS A 228 -8.43 -6.21 5.95
N ASN A 229 -9.55 -6.92 5.72
CA ASN A 229 -10.82 -6.34 5.28
C ASN A 229 -11.45 -5.37 6.30
N ARG A 230 -10.99 -5.38 7.55
CA ARG A 230 -11.41 -4.43 8.60
C ARG A 230 -10.51 -3.19 8.70
N ILE A 231 -9.48 -3.12 7.88
CA ILE A 231 -8.66 -1.92 7.70
C ILE A 231 -9.38 -1.03 6.70
N ASN A 232 -10.09 -0.02 7.23
CA ASN A 232 -10.81 0.95 6.42
C ASN A 232 -9.84 2.00 5.88
N VAL A 233 -9.74 2.08 4.57
CA VAL A 233 -8.93 3.07 3.85
C VAL A 233 -9.86 4.10 3.20
N LEU A 234 -9.60 5.38 3.43
CA LEU A 234 -10.30 6.50 2.79
C LEU A 234 -9.31 7.26 1.89
N LEU A 235 -9.54 7.27 0.59
CA LEU A 235 -8.73 7.99 -0.39
C LEU A 235 -9.52 9.18 -0.94
N LEU A 236 -8.94 10.38 -0.85
CA LEU A 236 -9.56 11.65 -1.24
C LEU A 236 -8.85 12.28 -2.44
N GLU A 237 -9.50 13.25 -3.09
CA GLU A 237 -8.92 14.16 -4.10
C GLU A 237 -8.45 13.44 -5.37
N ASN A 238 -9.19 12.46 -5.87
CA ASN A 238 -8.87 11.74 -7.10
C ASN A 238 -7.41 11.23 -7.12
N VAL A 239 -6.98 10.52 -6.08
CA VAL A 239 -5.70 9.80 -6.14
C VAL A 239 -5.71 8.80 -7.29
N HIS A 240 -4.53 8.52 -7.86
CA HIS A 240 -4.41 7.62 -9.01
C HIS A 240 -5.06 6.26 -8.74
N GLN A 241 -5.66 5.65 -9.78
CA GLN A 241 -6.38 4.38 -9.66
C GLN A 241 -5.49 3.25 -9.12
N ASP A 242 -4.21 3.23 -9.47
CA ASP A 242 -3.23 2.24 -8.96
C ASP A 242 -3.20 2.19 -7.43
N ALA A 243 -3.37 3.34 -6.76
CA ALA A 243 -3.42 3.36 -5.30
C ALA A 243 -4.62 2.58 -4.74
N VAL A 244 -5.77 2.69 -5.41
CA VAL A 244 -6.99 1.96 -5.05
C VAL A 244 -6.78 0.47 -5.27
N ASP A 245 -6.24 0.10 -6.43
CA ASP A 245 -6.07 -1.29 -6.84
C ASP A 245 -5.03 -2.01 -5.98
N ILE A 246 -3.90 -1.36 -5.69
CA ILE A 246 -2.86 -1.89 -4.79
C ILE A 246 -3.42 -2.16 -3.39
N MET A 247 -4.18 -1.21 -2.82
CA MET A 247 -4.74 -1.37 -1.48
C MET A 247 -5.87 -2.40 -1.43
N LYS A 248 -6.71 -2.48 -2.48
CA LYS A 248 -7.74 -3.53 -2.60
C LYS A 248 -7.10 -4.92 -2.76
N LYS A 249 -6.06 -5.03 -3.59
CA LYS A 249 -5.31 -6.29 -3.75
C LYS A 249 -4.67 -6.77 -2.45
N GLU A 250 -4.29 -5.84 -1.56
CA GLU A 250 -3.81 -6.18 -0.22
C GLU A 250 -4.92 -6.70 0.72
N GLY A 251 -6.18 -6.57 0.32
CA GLY A 251 -7.37 -7.02 1.07
C GLY A 251 -8.00 -5.94 1.96
N TYR A 252 -7.64 -4.66 1.78
CA TYR A 252 -8.22 -3.57 2.58
C TYR A 252 -9.59 -3.13 2.06
N ASN A 253 -10.44 -2.64 2.97
CA ASN A 253 -11.72 -2.03 2.62
C ASN A 253 -11.49 -0.58 2.18
N VAL A 254 -11.48 -0.34 0.87
CA VAL A 254 -11.12 0.96 0.27
C VAL A 254 -12.35 1.73 -0.18
N SER A 255 -12.52 2.92 0.36
CA SER A 255 -13.49 3.92 -0.08
C SER A 255 -12.79 5.12 -0.73
N VAL A 256 -13.37 5.66 -1.79
CA VAL A 256 -12.80 6.76 -2.59
C VAL A 256 -13.78 7.92 -2.62
N HIS A 257 -13.26 9.14 -2.50
CA HIS A 257 -14.02 10.36 -2.68
C HIS A 257 -13.29 11.30 -3.67
N PRO A 258 -13.98 11.81 -4.71
CA PRO A 258 -13.32 12.50 -5.81
C PRO A 258 -12.78 13.91 -5.46
N GLY A 259 -13.33 14.54 -4.43
CA GLY A 259 -12.95 15.89 -3.99
C GLY A 259 -12.16 15.90 -2.69
N ALA A 260 -11.79 17.12 -2.29
CA ALA A 260 -11.41 17.39 -0.92
C ALA A 260 -12.65 17.38 -0.02
N MET A 261 -12.48 17.11 1.26
CA MET A 261 -13.53 17.24 2.26
C MET A 261 -13.26 18.46 3.14
N ASP A 262 -14.32 19.12 3.57
CA ASP A 262 -14.20 20.14 4.59
C ASP A 262 -13.92 19.54 5.97
N GLU A 263 -13.52 20.40 6.91
CA GLU A 263 -13.05 19.97 8.21
C GLU A 263 -14.13 19.24 9.03
N ASP A 264 -15.38 19.69 8.98
CA ASP A 264 -16.46 19.13 9.77
C ASP A 264 -16.93 17.78 9.22
N GLU A 265 -17.08 17.66 7.90
CA GLU A 265 -17.40 16.41 7.23
C GLU A 265 -16.32 15.36 7.48
N LEU A 266 -15.06 15.76 7.33
CA LEU A 266 -13.93 14.85 7.55
C LEU A 266 -13.83 14.41 9.02
N ALA A 267 -14.10 15.29 9.98
CA ALA A 267 -14.09 14.96 11.40
C ALA A 267 -15.12 13.88 11.77
N GLU A 268 -16.25 13.82 11.08
CA GLU A 268 -17.23 12.74 11.25
C GLU A 268 -16.80 11.44 10.56
N LYS A 269 -16.31 11.54 9.34
CA LYS A 269 -16.00 10.37 8.52
C LYS A 269 -14.74 9.62 8.97
N ILE A 270 -13.78 10.31 9.60
CA ILE A 270 -12.49 9.75 10.00
C ILE A 270 -12.58 8.80 11.22
N LYS A 271 -13.68 8.78 11.95
CA LYS A 271 -13.83 8.03 13.21
C LYS A 271 -13.50 6.55 13.06
N ASP A 272 -13.90 5.93 11.96
CA ASP A 272 -13.71 4.51 11.67
C ASP A 272 -12.61 4.24 10.62
N VAL A 273 -11.91 5.27 10.18
CA VAL A 273 -10.83 5.16 9.18
C VAL A 273 -9.55 4.70 9.85
N SER A 274 -8.93 3.68 9.29
CA SER A 274 -7.62 3.16 9.73
C SER A 274 -6.45 3.81 8.98
N VAL A 275 -6.67 4.13 7.69
CA VAL A 275 -5.69 4.77 6.81
C VAL A 275 -6.39 5.83 5.98
N ILE A 276 -5.82 7.01 5.90
CA ILE A 276 -6.33 8.06 5.02
C ILE A 276 -5.27 8.46 3.99
N GLY A 277 -5.69 8.62 2.74
CA GLY A 277 -4.90 9.19 1.66
C GLY A 277 -5.47 10.52 1.23
N ILE A 278 -4.65 11.56 1.23
CA ILE A 278 -5.01 12.92 0.81
C ILE A 278 -3.99 13.48 -0.18
N ARG A 279 -4.34 14.54 -0.90
CA ARG A 279 -3.38 15.32 -1.68
C ARG A 279 -3.10 16.66 -0.99
N SER A 280 -3.21 17.77 -1.70
CA SER A 280 -2.82 19.09 -1.20
C SER A 280 -3.96 19.94 -0.67
N LYS A 281 -5.22 19.57 -0.90
CA LYS A 281 -6.39 20.42 -0.62
C LYS A 281 -7.12 20.07 0.68
N THR A 282 -7.10 18.80 1.09
CA THR A 282 -7.70 18.34 2.36
C THR A 282 -6.75 18.60 3.52
N HIS A 283 -7.26 19.18 4.59
CA HIS A 283 -6.49 19.50 5.79
C HIS A 283 -6.77 18.53 6.92
N LEU A 284 -5.75 17.84 7.41
CA LEU A 284 -5.79 17.04 8.63
C LEU A 284 -5.38 17.91 9.82
N THR A 285 -6.34 18.71 10.27
CA THR A 285 -6.16 19.60 11.41
C THR A 285 -6.24 18.85 12.73
N LYS A 286 -5.84 19.50 13.82
CA LYS A 286 -6.00 18.96 15.17
C LYS A 286 -7.44 18.55 15.47
N LYS A 287 -8.45 19.33 15.03
CA LYS A 287 -9.87 19.03 15.20
C LYS A 287 -10.26 17.72 14.53
N VAL A 288 -9.84 17.50 13.27
CA VAL A 288 -10.07 16.25 12.55
C VAL A 288 -9.38 15.09 13.26
N LEU A 289 -8.09 15.26 13.59
CA LEU A 289 -7.28 14.21 14.21
C LEU A 289 -7.79 13.82 15.61
N GLN A 290 -8.41 14.72 16.37
CA GLN A 290 -9.02 14.39 17.65
C GLN A 290 -10.10 13.31 17.53
N ASN A 291 -10.82 13.25 16.40
CA ASN A 291 -11.84 12.26 16.10
C ASN A 291 -11.29 10.97 15.47
N ALA A 292 -10.01 10.96 15.08
CA ALA A 292 -9.36 9.85 14.41
C ALA A 292 -8.95 8.73 15.40
N ASN A 293 -9.93 7.96 15.89
CA ASN A 293 -9.71 6.98 16.95
C ASN A 293 -8.99 5.72 16.46
N ARG A 294 -9.21 5.34 15.21
CA ARG A 294 -8.65 4.12 14.59
C ARG A 294 -7.49 4.39 13.65
N LEU A 295 -7.23 5.65 13.33
CA LEU A 295 -6.22 6.04 12.33
C LEU A 295 -4.81 5.62 12.78
N ILE A 296 -4.12 4.88 11.93
CA ILE A 296 -2.74 4.40 12.16
C ILE A 296 -1.76 5.00 11.16
N GLY A 297 -2.22 5.38 9.96
CA GLY A 297 -1.38 5.90 8.91
C GLY A 297 -2.06 6.96 8.04
N VAL A 298 -1.28 7.92 7.59
CA VAL A 298 -1.67 8.97 6.64
C VAL A 298 -0.74 8.90 5.43
N GLY A 299 -1.32 8.87 4.23
CA GLY A 299 -0.62 9.02 2.96
C GLY A 299 -0.85 10.38 2.36
N ALA A 300 0.19 11.20 2.21
CA ALA A 300 0.17 12.41 1.42
C ALA A 300 0.58 12.06 -0.02
N PHE A 301 -0.39 12.04 -0.94
CA PHE A 301 -0.16 11.77 -2.37
C PHE A 301 0.41 13.01 -3.08
N CYS A 302 1.42 13.61 -2.47
CA CYS A 302 2.16 14.77 -2.92
C CYS A 302 3.49 14.87 -2.15
N ILE A 303 4.33 15.85 -2.47
CA ILE A 303 5.60 16.07 -1.74
C ILE A 303 5.33 16.79 -0.41
N GLY A 304 4.55 17.87 -0.44
CA GLY A 304 4.29 18.72 0.73
C GLY A 304 3.40 18.03 1.76
N THR A 305 3.61 18.36 3.03
CA THR A 305 2.82 17.86 4.17
C THR A 305 2.25 19.00 5.02
N ASN A 306 2.26 20.23 4.51
CA ASN A 306 1.81 21.43 5.24
C ASN A 306 0.31 21.37 5.62
N GLN A 307 -0.49 20.58 4.91
CA GLN A 307 -1.91 20.34 5.16
C GLN A 307 -2.15 19.32 6.30
N ILE A 308 -1.10 18.76 6.90
CA ILE A 308 -1.19 17.74 7.95
C ILE A 308 -0.57 18.28 9.25
N ASP A 309 -1.30 18.24 10.34
CA ASP A 309 -0.76 18.51 11.68
C ASP A 309 0.13 17.33 12.13
N LEU A 310 1.42 17.40 11.75
CA LEU A 310 2.41 16.35 12.01
C LEU A 310 2.64 16.14 13.51
N GLU A 311 2.55 17.21 14.31
CA GLU A 311 2.75 17.13 15.76
C GLU A 311 1.59 16.37 16.44
N GLU A 312 0.35 16.66 16.03
CA GLU A 312 -0.80 15.93 16.55
C GLU A 312 -0.81 14.47 16.07
N CYS A 313 -0.43 14.20 14.82
CA CYS A 313 -0.23 12.83 14.35
C CYS A 313 0.79 12.07 15.21
N LEU A 314 1.92 12.70 15.53
CA LEU A 314 2.98 12.10 16.34
C LEU A 314 2.48 11.80 17.77
N LYS A 315 1.75 12.74 18.40
CA LYS A 315 1.15 12.57 19.74
C LYS A 315 0.15 11.41 19.80
N LYS A 316 -0.49 11.08 18.70
CA LYS A 316 -1.46 9.99 18.59
C LYS A 316 -0.87 8.67 18.05
N GLY A 317 0.41 8.64 17.77
CA GLY A 317 1.07 7.46 17.20
C GLY A 317 0.59 7.14 15.78
N ILE A 318 0.33 8.16 14.96
CA ILE A 318 -0.09 8.06 13.56
C ILE A 318 1.11 8.37 12.68
N ALA A 319 1.52 7.40 11.85
CA ALA A 319 2.62 7.58 10.90
C ALA A 319 2.15 8.33 9.66
N VAL A 320 2.97 9.26 9.18
CA VAL A 320 2.70 10.04 7.97
C VAL A 320 3.75 9.73 6.91
N PHE A 321 3.31 9.38 5.70
CA PHE A 321 4.15 9.12 4.54
C PHE A 321 3.77 10.06 3.41
N ASN A 322 4.76 10.51 2.66
CA ASN A 322 4.57 11.33 1.47
C ASN A 322 5.32 10.73 0.27
N ALA A 323 5.29 11.41 -0.87
CA ALA A 323 5.97 10.99 -2.08
C ALA A 323 7.13 11.94 -2.44
N PRO A 324 8.27 11.90 -1.71
CA PRO A 324 9.31 12.93 -1.82
C PRO A 324 10.10 12.89 -3.13
N PHE A 325 9.99 11.81 -3.93
CA PHE A 325 10.82 11.59 -5.13
C PHE A 325 10.01 11.41 -6.41
N SER A 326 8.72 11.15 -6.31
CA SER A 326 7.90 10.61 -7.41
C SER A 326 7.66 11.61 -8.55
N ASN A 327 7.79 12.91 -8.32
CA ASN A 327 7.61 13.95 -9.34
C ASN A 327 8.89 14.75 -9.63
N THR A 328 10.03 14.31 -9.13
CA THR A 328 11.31 15.03 -9.28
C THR A 328 11.61 15.32 -10.76
N ARG A 329 11.44 14.33 -11.62
CA ARG A 329 11.73 14.43 -13.05
C ARG A 329 10.81 15.46 -13.74
N SER A 330 9.54 15.47 -13.40
CA SER A 330 8.57 16.40 -13.97
C SER A 330 8.93 17.87 -13.69
N VAL A 331 9.32 18.18 -12.45
CA VAL A 331 9.74 19.54 -12.07
C VAL A 331 11.03 19.95 -12.79
N VAL A 332 11.99 19.03 -12.91
CA VAL A 332 13.26 19.27 -13.62
C VAL A 332 13.00 19.62 -15.09
N GLU A 333 12.13 18.87 -15.75
CA GLU A 333 11.80 19.11 -17.17
C GLU A 333 11.07 20.43 -17.38
N LEU A 334 10.11 20.76 -16.51
CA LEU A 334 9.45 22.08 -16.57
C LEU A 334 10.46 23.22 -16.36
N ALA A 335 11.32 23.12 -15.34
CA ALA A 335 12.34 24.13 -15.07
C ALA A 335 13.27 24.37 -16.27
N ILE A 336 13.79 23.32 -16.88
CA ILE A 336 14.64 23.43 -18.08
C ILE A 336 13.86 24.04 -19.25
N GLY A 337 12.62 23.60 -19.47
CA GLY A 337 11.74 24.15 -20.50
C GLY A 337 11.52 25.66 -20.33
N GLU A 338 11.13 26.08 -19.12
CA GLU A 338 10.91 27.51 -18.80
C GLU A 338 12.19 28.35 -18.93
N ILE A 339 13.34 27.83 -18.45
CA ILE A 339 14.63 28.52 -18.60
C ILE A 339 14.90 28.82 -20.08
N ILE A 340 14.78 27.82 -20.96
CA ILE A 340 15.03 27.97 -22.40
C ILE A 340 14.04 28.95 -23.04
N LEU A 341 12.76 28.87 -22.70
CA LEU A 341 11.72 29.78 -23.19
C LEU A 341 12.00 31.23 -22.80
N LEU A 342 12.37 31.46 -21.53
CA LEU A 342 12.70 32.79 -21.00
C LEU A 342 13.99 33.38 -21.61
N MET A 343 15.04 32.53 -21.75
CA MET A 343 16.30 32.92 -22.40
C MET A 343 16.11 33.38 -23.87
N ARG A 344 15.07 32.88 -24.53
CA ARG A 344 14.73 33.20 -25.91
C ARG A 344 13.63 34.28 -26.02
N ASN A 345 13.14 34.83 -24.90
CA ASN A 345 12.01 35.74 -24.83
C ASN A 345 10.79 35.23 -25.61
N LEU A 346 10.55 33.90 -25.52
CA LEU A 346 9.49 33.26 -26.30
C LEU A 346 8.08 33.63 -25.85
N PRO A 347 7.77 33.86 -24.55
CA PRO A 347 6.42 34.28 -24.14
C PRO A 347 5.91 35.51 -24.89
N ASP A 348 6.71 36.57 -24.97
CA ASP A 348 6.34 37.78 -25.64
C ASP A 348 6.29 37.61 -27.17
N LYS A 349 7.28 36.91 -27.74
CA LYS A 349 7.32 36.65 -29.20
C LYS A 349 6.14 35.80 -29.66
N MET A 350 5.73 34.80 -28.87
CA MET A 350 4.54 34.01 -29.18
C MET A 350 3.27 34.85 -29.14
N LYS A 351 3.12 35.71 -28.13
CA LYS A 351 1.98 36.64 -28.02
C LYS A 351 1.90 37.55 -29.24
N LEU A 352 3.02 38.18 -29.63
CA LEU A 352 3.08 39.03 -30.84
C LEU A 352 2.65 38.26 -32.10
N MET A 353 3.11 37.01 -32.27
CA MET A 353 2.72 36.18 -33.42
C MET A 353 1.24 35.87 -33.45
N HIS A 354 0.64 35.55 -32.29
CA HIS A 354 -0.80 35.36 -32.18
C HIS A 354 -1.60 36.62 -32.43
N ASP A 355 -1.02 37.80 -32.09
CA ASP A 355 -1.59 39.10 -32.38
C ASP A 355 -1.35 39.55 -33.85
N GLY A 356 -0.79 38.68 -34.70
CA GLY A 356 -0.54 38.94 -36.12
C GLY A 356 0.67 39.85 -36.40
N LYS A 357 1.57 40.05 -35.45
CA LYS A 357 2.76 40.88 -35.56
C LYS A 357 4.01 40.01 -35.78
N TRP A 358 4.74 40.32 -36.85
CA TRP A 358 6.00 39.66 -37.19
C TRP A 358 7.19 40.48 -36.68
N GLU A 359 7.88 39.96 -35.64
CA GLU A 359 9.10 40.56 -35.10
C GLU A 359 10.26 39.59 -35.07
N LYS A 360 11.18 39.71 -36.00
CA LYS A 360 12.41 38.89 -36.07
C LYS A 360 13.56 39.67 -35.46
N SER A 361 13.91 39.37 -34.20
CA SER A 361 15.00 40.02 -33.46
C SER A 361 15.79 38.98 -32.65
N ALA A 362 17.11 39.19 -32.56
CA ALA A 362 18.00 38.44 -31.66
C ALA A 362 18.19 39.18 -30.32
N ASN A 363 17.57 40.34 -30.13
CA ASN A 363 17.69 41.10 -28.90
C ASN A 363 17.17 40.29 -27.70
N SER A 364 17.92 40.32 -26.62
CA SER A 364 17.61 39.56 -25.38
C SER A 364 17.36 38.07 -25.61
N SER A 365 18.02 37.48 -26.61
CA SER A 365 17.93 36.04 -26.89
C SER A 365 19.31 35.40 -26.76
N PHE A 366 19.41 34.37 -25.92
CA PHE A 366 20.68 33.76 -25.52
C PHE A 366 20.64 32.24 -25.74
N GLU A 367 21.80 31.63 -25.89
CA GLU A 367 22.01 30.17 -25.84
C GLU A 367 22.34 29.73 -24.41
N THR A 368 22.14 28.45 -24.10
CA THR A 368 22.43 27.87 -22.79
C THR A 368 23.93 27.67 -22.53
N ARG A 369 24.69 27.42 -23.59
CA ARG A 369 26.12 27.12 -23.52
C ARG A 369 26.92 28.21 -22.82
N GLY A 370 27.64 27.83 -21.73
CA GLY A 370 28.47 28.72 -20.94
C GLY A 370 27.68 29.76 -20.10
N LYS A 371 26.36 29.64 -20.02
CA LYS A 371 25.56 30.40 -19.05
C LYS A 371 25.61 29.74 -17.69
N LYS A 372 25.62 30.57 -16.65
CA LYS A 372 25.73 30.11 -15.28
C LYS A 372 24.34 29.95 -14.65
N LEU A 373 24.01 28.71 -14.30
CA LEU A 373 22.77 28.37 -13.59
C LEU A 373 23.03 28.24 -12.10
N GLY A 374 22.35 29.02 -11.28
CA GLY A 374 22.36 28.94 -9.82
C GLY A 374 21.16 28.20 -9.28
N ILE A 375 21.39 27.14 -8.55
CA ILE A 375 20.39 26.30 -7.89
C ILE A 375 20.41 26.57 -6.40
N ILE A 376 19.29 27.08 -5.86
CA ILE A 376 19.12 27.29 -4.41
C ILE A 376 18.27 26.15 -3.87
N GLY A 377 18.86 25.30 -3.02
CA GLY A 377 18.32 24.04 -2.54
C GLY A 377 18.79 22.87 -3.40
N TYR A 378 19.82 22.18 -2.94
CA TYR A 378 20.43 21.03 -3.64
C TYR A 378 19.89 19.70 -3.07
N GLY A 379 18.55 19.62 -3.03
CA GLY A 379 17.82 18.38 -2.70
C GLY A 379 17.63 17.48 -3.94
N ASN A 380 16.59 16.64 -3.93
CA ASN A 380 16.33 15.70 -5.02
C ASN A 380 16.14 16.38 -6.39
N ILE A 381 15.36 17.48 -6.42
CA ILE A 381 15.09 18.24 -7.65
C ILE A 381 16.37 18.97 -8.08
N GLY A 382 16.98 19.74 -7.18
CA GLY A 382 18.17 20.52 -7.51
C GLY A 382 19.34 19.67 -7.99
N ALA A 383 19.59 18.53 -7.37
CA ALA A 383 20.62 17.60 -7.79
C ALA A 383 20.34 16.96 -9.18
N GLN A 384 19.11 16.56 -9.45
CA GLN A 384 18.75 16.04 -10.77
C GLN A 384 18.77 17.14 -11.85
N LEU A 385 18.30 18.34 -11.51
CA LEU A 385 18.35 19.50 -12.40
C LEU A 385 19.78 19.83 -12.79
N SER A 386 20.73 19.78 -11.85
CA SER A 386 22.14 20.10 -12.16
C SER A 386 22.71 19.17 -13.24
N VAL A 387 22.43 17.87 -13.16
CA VAL A 387 22.91 16.88 -14.15
C VAL A 387 22.30 17.16 -15.54
N VAL A 388 21.00 17.43 -15.61
CA VAL A 388 20.32 17.72 -16.89
C VAL A 388 20.81 19.06 -17.47
N ALA A 389 20.95 20.09 -16.65
CA ALA A 389 21.42 21.41 -17.09
C ALA A 389 22.85 21.35 -17.62
N GLU A 390 23.74 20.64 -16.93
CA GLU A 390 25.13 20.44 -17.39
C GLU A 390 25.17 19.75 -18.76
N SER A 391 24.31 18.75 -19.00
CA SER A 391 24.24 18.03 -20.28
C SER A 391 23.89 18.89 -21.48
N ILE A 392 23.21 20.02 -21.27
CA ILE A 392 22.86 21.00 -22.33
C ILE A 392 23.74 22.26 -22.32
N GLY A 393 24.85 22.22 -21.57
CA GLY A 393 25.95 23.18 -21.65
C GLY A 393 25.90 24.33 -20.65
N PHE A 394 25.14 24.25 -19.58
CA PHE A 394 25.24 25.21 -18.46
C PHE A 394 26.48 24.94 -17.60
N ASP A 395 27.04 26.00 -17.06
CA ASP A 395 27.94 25.99 -15.91
C ASP A 395 27.07 26.05 -14.65
N VAL A 396 27.00 25.00 -13.85
CA VAL A 396 26.04 24.88 -12.75
C VAL A 396 26.69 25.20 -11.41
N TYR A 397 26.03 26.06 -10.64
CA TYR A 397 26.38 26.45 -9.28
C TYR A 397 25.23 26.10 -8.33
N TYR A 398 25.53 25.74 -7.08
CA TYR A 398 24.48 25.53 -6.09
C TYR A 398 24.83 26.08 -4.71
N TYR A 399 23.77 26.39 -3.96
CA TYR A 399 23.82 26.71 -2.55
C TYR A 399 22.78 25.89 -1.77
N ASP A 400 23.18 25.27 -0.67
CA ASP A 400 22.31 24.58 0.28
C ASP A 400 22.80 24.82 1.69
N ILE A 401 21.86 24.94 2.64
CA ILE A 401 22.20 25.10 4.08
C ILE A 401 22.81 23.85 4.69
N GLN A 402 22.58 22.68 4.07
CA GLN A 402 23.17 21.41 4.46
C GLN A 402 24.36 21.06 3.58
N GLU A 403 25.29 20.30 4.13
CA GLU A 403 26.34 19.70 3.32
C GLU A 403 25.75 18.68 2.34
N LYS A 404 26.01 18.87 1.05
CA LYS A 404 25.54 17.97 -0.02
C LYS A 404 26.72 17.59 -0.90
N LEU A 405 26.72 16.34 -1.36
CA LEU A 405 27.68 15.89 -2.36
C LEU A 405 27.27 16.41 -3.73
N PRO A 406 28.15 17.17 -4.42
CA PRO A 406 27.87 17.61 -5.78
C PRO A 406 27.84 16.42 -6.75
N LEU A 407 26.95 16.48 -7.74
CA LEU A 407 26.89 15.53 -8.85
C LEU A 407 27.51 16.17 -10.09
N GLY A 408 28.34 15.44 -10.82
CA GLY A 408 29.01 15.95 -12.02
C GLY A 408 30.07 17.03 -11.69
N ASN A 409 30.08 18.12 -12.50
CA ASN A 409 31.04 19.22 -12.34
C ASN A 409 30.45 20.46 -11.65
N VAL A 410 29.38 20.28 -10.91
CA VAL A 410 28.66 21.36 -10.23
C VAL A 410 29.53 22.03 -9.16
N THR A 411 29.53 23.35 -9.14
CA THR A 411 30.30 24.15 -8.18
C THR A 411 29.44 24.56 -6.99
N LYS A 412 29.87 24.17 -5.77
CA LYS A 412 29.23 24.62 -4.53
C LYS A 412 29.65 26.05 -4.21
N CYS A 413 28.66 26.91 -3.90
CA CYS A 413 28.92 28.26 -3.34
C CYS A 413 28.92 28.20 -1.80
N SER A 414 29.77 29.00 -1.18
CA SER A 414 29.93 29.08 0.27
C SER A 414 28.79 29.86 0.95
N SER A 415 28.11 30.72 0.19
CA SER A 415 26.97 31.54 0.64
C SER A 415 25.97 31.81 -0.47
N LEU A 416 24.71 32.15 -0.08
CA LEU A 416 23.68 32.58 -1.02
C LEU A 416 24.16 33.81 -1.82
N LYS A 417 24.77 34.78 -1.16
CA LYS A 417 25.32 35.97 -1.78
C LYS A 417 26.34 35.66 -2.88
N GLU A 418 27.25 34.71 -2.63
CA GLU A 418 28.21 34.27 -3.63
C GLU A 418 27.52 33.72 -4.88
N LEU A 419 26.51 32.88 -4.68
CA LEU A 419 25.73 32.33 -5.80
C LEU A 419 25.06 33.45 -6.60
N LEU A 420 24.29 34.32 -5.93
CA LEU A 420 23.50 35.38 -6.59
C LEU A 420 24.38 36.33 -7.42
N ASN A 421 25.58 36.69 -6.93
CA ASN A 421 26.51 37.57 -7.64
C ASN A 421 27.13 36.92 -8.90
N ASN A 422 27.18 35.59 -8.96
CA ASN A 422 27.94 34.88 -10.00
C ASN A 422 27.10 34.35 -11.17
N VAL A 423 25.79 34.11 -10.98
CA VAL A 423 24.99 33.37 -11.94
C VAL A 423 24.13 34.27 -12.85
N ASP A 424 23.73 33.72 -13.99
CA ASP A 424 22.89 34.40 -14.99
C ASP A 424 21.41 33.98 -14.85
N ILE A 425 21.19 32.81 -14.26
CA ILE A 425 19.86 32.23 -13.99
C ILE A 425 19.83 31.77 -12.54
N VAL A 426 18.73 32.06 -11.83
CA VAL A 426 18.47 31.59 -10.46
C VAL A 426 17.21 30.75 -10.44
N THR A 427 17.26 29.54 -9.84
CA THR A 427 16.10 28.69 -9.66
C THR A 427 16.02 28.16 -8.23
N LEU A 428 14.80 28.17 -7.67
CA LEU A 428 14.55 27.80 -6.28
C LEU A 428 13.97 26.38 -6.19
N HIS A 429 14.58 25.55 -5.34
CA HIS A 429 14.15 24.18 -5.03
C HIS A 429 14.22 23.89 -3.53
N VAL A 430 13.77 24.83 -2.72
CA VAL A 430 13.74 24.77 -1.26
C VAL A 430 12.38 24.31 -0.74
N ASP A 431 12.33 23.85 0.51
CA ASP A 431 11.07 23.49 1.16
C ASP A 431 10.30 24.71 1.73
N GLY A 432 9.07 24.42 2.21
CA GLY A 432 8.16 25.47 2.74
C GLY A 432 8.30 25.73 4.23
N ARG A 433 9.46 25.53 4.84
CA ARG A 433 9.68 25.85 6.26
C ARG A 433 9.55 27.35 6.52
N LYS A 434 9.24 27.73 7.76
CA LYS A 434 9.00 29.13 8.14
C LYS A 434 10.23 30.03 7.94
N GLU A 435 11.42 29.47 8.07
CA GLU A 435 12.70 30.18 7.91
C GLU A 435 12.95 30.59 6.46
N ASN A 436 12.22 30.00 5.50
CA ASN A 436 12.31 30.35 4.09
C ASN A 436 11.26 31.42 3.66
N LEU A 437 10.49 31.98 4.60
CA LEU A 437 9.55 33.04 4.29
C LEU A 437 10.31 34.27 3.78
N ASP A 438 9.89 34.77 2.61
CA ASP A 438 10.50 35.94 1.92
C ASP A 438 12.03 35.83 1.82
N MET A 439 12.58 34.63 1.66
CA MET A 439 14.01 34.35 1.54
C MET A 439 14.63 35.13 0.35
N ILE A 440 13.86 35.38 -0.70
CA ILE A 440 14.26 36.21 -1.83
C ILE A 440 13.41 37.47 -1.82
N GLY A 441 14.00 38.54 -1.34
CA GLY A 441 13.42 39.88 -1.28
C GLY A 441 14.24 40.91 -2.06
N GLU A 442 14.02 42.19 -1.77
CA GLU A 442 14.72 43.33 -2.42
C GLU A 442 16.25 43.17 -2.32
N GLU A 443 16.76 42.83 -1.15
CA GLU A 443 18.20 42.73 -0.91
C GLU A 443 18.84 41.63 -1.77
N GLU A 444 18.17 40.47 -1.92
CA GLU A 444 18.65 39.39 -2.74
C GLU A 444 18.58 39.72 -4.23
N PHE A 445 17.52 40.37 -4.70
CA PHE A 445 17.45 40.85 -6.09
C PHE A 445 18.55 41.85 -6.39
N ASP A 446 18.87 42.79 -5.47
CA ASP A 446 19.94 43.74 -5.66
C ASP A 446 21.31 43.07 -5.83
N GLN A 447 21.51 41.91 -5.20
CA GLN A 447 22.75 41.10 -5.31
C GLN A 447 22.84 40.30 -6.63
N MET A 448 21.74 40.11 -7.36
CA MET A 448 21.75 39.39 -8.65
C MET A 448 22.35 40.26 -9.76
N LYS A 449 22.76 39.64 -10.85
CA LYS A 449 23.20 40.35 -12.05
C LYS A 449 22.01 41.05 -12.73
N ASP A 450 22.32 42.15 -13.41
CA ASP A 450 21.33 42.81 -14.31
C ASP A 450 20.99 41.87 -15.47
N GLY A 451 19.70 41.72 -15.76
CA GLY A 451 19.22 40.81 -16.78
C GLY A 451 19.15 39.35 -16.33
N VAL A 452 19.13 39.07 -15.02
CA VAL A 452 18.98 37.70 -14.49
C VAL A 452 17.64 37.10 -14.91
N ILE A 453 17.62 35.79 -15.13
CA ILE A 453 16.39 35.00 -15.26
C ILE A 453 16.11 34.34 -13.91
N PHE A 454 14.87 34.41 -13.45
CA PHE A 454 14.49 33.95 -12.11
C PHE A 454 13.33 32.95 -12.17
N LEU A 455 13.49 31.80 -11.49
CA LEU A 455 12.44 30.78 -11.42
C LEU A 455 12.10 30.40 -9.97
N ASN A 456 10.80 30.29 -9.71
CA ASN A 456 10.29 29.70 -8.47
C ASN A 456 9.29 28.57 -8.77
N LEU A 457 9.76 27.32 -8.69
CA LEU A 457 8.96 26.10 -8.78
C LEU A 457 8.95 25.36 -7.43
N SER A 458 9.16 26.09 -6.32
CA SER A 458 9.26 25.52 -4.98
C SER A 458 8.02 25.82 -4.11
N ARG A 459 7.97 26.98 -3.46
CA ARG A 459 6.84 27.46 -2.66
C ARG A 459 6.62 28.95 -2.84
N GLY A 460 5.35 29.37 -2.89
CA GLY A 460 4.99 30.77 -3.20
C GLY A 460 5.47 31.78 -2.18
N HIS A 461 5.47 31.43 -0.90
CA HIS A 461 5.88 32.34 0.19
C HIS A 461 7.41 32.53 0.34
N VAL A 462 8.20 31.84 -0.47
CA VAL A 462 9.68 31.96 -0.43
C VAL A 462 10.15 33.27 -1.10
N VAL A 463 9.32 33.86 -1.94
CA VAL A 463 9.66 35.07 -2.73
C VAL A 463 8.71 36.20 -2.40
N ASP A 464 9.26 37.37 -2.11
CA ASP A 464 8.49 38.61 -2.07
C ASP A 464 8.05 39.01 -3.51
N ILE A 465 6.77 38.79 -3.80
CA ILE A 465 6.17 39.04 -5.13
C ILE A 465 6.24 40.53 -5.52
N LYS A 466 6.18 41.46 -4.56
CA LYS A 466 6.28 42.90 -4.83
C LYS A 466 7.71 43.28 -5.23
N ALA A 467 8.69 42.73 -4.52
CA ALA A 467 10.10 42.90 -4.88
C ALA A 467 10.38 42.30 -6.27
N LEU A 468 9.88 41.10 -6.56
CA LEU A 468 10.03 40.48 -7.89
C LEU A 468 9.41 41.35 -8.98
N LYS A 469 8.17 41.81 -8.81
CA LYS A 469 7.49 42.70 -9.78
C LYS A 469 8.33 43.94 -10.07
N LYS A 470 8.78 44.68 -9.07
CA LYS A 470 9.61 45.88 -9.20
C LYS A 470 10.89 45.58 -10.00
N ASN A 471 11.53 44.46 -9.75
CA ASN A 471 12.76 44.08 -10.45
C ASN A 471 12.53 43.60 -11.89
N ILE A 472 11.34 43.06 -12.22
CA ILE A 472 10.93 42.81 -13.61
C ILE A 472 10.68 44.15 -14.34
N GLU A 473 9.92 45.06 -13.74
CA GLU A 473 9.59 46.39 -14.32
C GLU A 473 10.83 47.24 -14.54
N SER A 474 11.84 47.14 -13.71
CA SER A 474 13.12 47.85 -13.88
C SER A 474 14.07 47.21 -14.91
N GLY A 475 13.79 45.98 -15.35
CA GLY A 475 14.66 45.19 -16.24
C GLY A 475 15.83 44.50 -15.53
N LYS A 476 15.93 44.59 -14.21
CA LYS A 476 16.90 43.81 -13.39
C LYS A 476 16.67 42.32 -13.57
N VAL A 477 15.42 41.86 -13.52
CA VAL A 477 14.97 40.52 -13.88
C VAL A 477 14.45 40.59 -15.33
N MET A 478 15.17 39.96 -16.24
CA MET A 478 14.84 39.96 -17.68
C MET A 478 13.70 38.99 -18.00
N GLY A 479 13.50 37.96 -17.19
CA GLY A 479 12.42 36.99 -17.35
C GLY A 479 12.19 36.21 -16.07
N ALA A 480 10.93 35.82 -15.83
CA ALA A 480 10.59 35.05 -14.64
C ALA A 480 9.64 33.88 -14.95
N GLY A 481 9.91 32.70 -14.34
CA GLY A 481 9.05 31.51 -14.34
C GLY A 481 8.53 31.22 -12.94
N ILE A 482 7.21 31.32 -12.75
CA ILE A 482 6.58 31.19 -11.44
C ILE A 482 5.46 30.14 -11.52
N ASP A 483 5.68 29.02 -10.86
CA ASP A 483 4.71 27.90 -10.79
C ASP A 483 3.91 27.91 -9.47
N VAL A 484 4.36 28.69 -8.47
CA VAL A 484 3.80 28.66 -7.11
C VAL A 484 3.55 30.08 -6.59
N PHE A 485 2.48 30.27 -5.80
CA PHE A 485 2.03 31.58 -5.36
C PHE A 485 1.74 31.62 -3.87
N PRO A 486 1.88 32.78 -3.18
CA PRO A 486 1.53 32.89 -1.77
C PRO A 486 0.05 32.59 -1.48
N LYS A 487 -0.83 32.88 -2.44
CA LYS A 487 -2.25 32.56 -2.40
C LYS A 487 -2.64 31.84 -3.69
N GLU A 488 -3.00 30.59 -3.58
CA GLU A 488 -3.41 29.75 -4.70
C GLU A 488 -4.93 29.47 -4.65
N PRO A 489 -5.64 29.44 -5.81
CA PRO A 489 -7.03 29.05 -5.89
C PRO A 489 -7.25 27.62 -5.36
N LYS A 490 -8.34 27.40 -4.64
CA LYS A 490 -8.68 26.08 -4.07
C LYS A 490 -9.23 25.12 -5.12
N THR A 491 -9.97 25.64 -6.10
CA THR A 491 -10.60 24.85 -7.15
C THR A 491 -10.21 25.34 -8.54
N ASN A 492 -10.35 24.47 -9.54
CA ASN A 492 -10.20 24.88 -10.93
C ASN A 492 -11.33 25.85 -11.28
N ASN A 493 -11.03 26.83 -12.14
CA ASN A 493 -11.95 27.89 -12.59
C ASN A 493 -12.24 28.99 -11.56
N GLU A 494 -11.63 28.99 -10.37
CA GLU A 494 -11.60 30.21 -9.56
C GLU A 494 -10.72 31.28 -10.21
N GLU A 495 -11.06 32.54 -9.98
CA GLU A 495 -10.26 33.67 -10.48
C GLU A 495 -8.89 33.67 -9.79
N PHE A 496 -7.85 33.74 -10.62
CA PHE A 496 -6.47 33.85 -10.16
C PHE A 496 -6.01 35.29 -10.21
N GLU A 497 -5.66 35.85 -9.08
CA GLU A 497 -5.11 37.19 -8.94
C GLU A 497 -3.62 37.15 -8.61
N SER A 498 -2.82 37.86 -9.37
CA SER A 498 -1.38 38.05 -9.11
C SER A 498 -0.90 39.36 -9.71
N GLU A 499 -0.03 40.05 -8.99
CA GLU A 499 0.64 41.26 -9.46
C GLU A 499 1.61 41.03 -10.63
N LEU A 500 1.93 39.74 -10.91
CA LEU A 500 2.83 39.34 -12.01
C LEU A 500 2.11 39.18 -13.36
N ARG A 501 0.77 39.24 -13.38
CA ARG A 501 -0.02 39.06 -14.61
C ARG A 501 0.25 40.18 -15.58
N GLY A 502 0.51 39.80 -16.84
CA GLY A 502 0.71 40.75 -17.94
C GLY A 502 2.09 41.41 -18.00
N LEU A 503 3.00 41.06 -17.08
CA LEU A 503 4.39 41.54 -17.16
C LEU A 503 5.14 40.88 -18.33
N PRO A 504 6.14 41.60 -18.93
CA PRO A 504 6.88 41.09 -20.07
C PRO A 504 7.79 39.91 -19.69
N ASN A 505 7.90 38.95 -20.60
CA ASN A 505 8.73 37.76 -20.47
C ASN A 505 8.51 37.00 -19.13
N VAL A 506 7.25 36.85 -18.71
CA VAL A 506 6.86 36.15 -17.50
C VAL A 506 6.01 34.92 -17.87
N ILE A 507 6.40 33.74 -17.34
CA ILE A 507 5.64 32.50 -17.41
C ILE A 507 4.97 32.28 -16.07
N LEU A 508 3.64 32.15 -16.05
CA LEU A 508 2.87 31.81 -14.87
C LEU A 508 2.18 30.45 -15.11
N THR A 509 2.44 29.50 -14.28
CA THR A 509 1.83 28.16 -14.34
C THR A 509 1.08 27.83 -13.05
N PRO A 510 -0.04 27.09 -13.11
CA PRO A 510 -0.92 26.89 -11.95
C PRO A 510 -0.47 25.72 -11.05
N HIS A 511 0.76 25.77 -10.53
CA HIS A 511 1.38 24.78 -9.64
C HIS A 511 1.38 23.38 -10.27
N ILE A 512 1.88 23.28 -11.50
CA ILE A 512 1.89 22.04 -12.30
C ILE A 512 3.26 21.38 -12.42
N GLY A 513 4.29 21.90 -11.77
CA GLY A 513 5.65 21.35 -11.87
C GLY A 513 5.71 19.83 -11.63
N GLY A 514 4.90 19.32 -10.70
CA GLY A 514 4.78 17.90 -10.43
C GLY A 514 3.54 17.20 -11.03
N SER A 515 2.84 17.84 -11.96
CA SER A 515 1.54 17.35 -12.45
C SER A 515 1.64 16.71 -13.83
N THR A 516 2.41 15.64 -13.96
CA THR A 516 2.45 14.77 -15.14
C THR A 516 1.75 13.43 -14.88
N LEU A 517 1.38 12.71 -15.92
CA LEU A 517 0.74 11.38 -15.80
C LEU A 517 1.67 10.40 -15.07
N GLU A 518 2.94 10.37 -15.47
CA GLU A 518 3.96 9.51 -14.87
C GLU A 518 4.20 9.85 -13.39
N ALA A 519 4.18 11.12 -13.01
CA ALA A 519 4.30 11.52 -11.62
C ALA A 519 3.09 11.05 -10.80
N GLN A 520 1.87 11.16 -11.33
CA GLN A 520 0.66 10.68 -10.64
C GLN A 520 0.67 9.15 -10.47
N GLU A 521 1.08 8.40 -11.48
CA GLU A 521 1.26 6.94 -11.43
C GLU A 521 2.32 6.56 -10.39
N ASN A 522 3.51 7.20 -10.43
CA ASN A 522 4.58 6.96 -9.46
C ASN A 522 4.17 7.29 -8.02
N ILE A 523 3.43 8.39 -7.80
CA ILE A 523 2.86 8.73 -6.50
C ILE A 523 1.82 7.68 -6.09
N GLY A 524 0.97 7.27 -7.04
CA GLY A 524 -0.10 6.30 -6.85
C GLY A 524 0.37 4.92 -6.42
N SER A 525 1.59 4.52 -6.78
CA SER A 525 2.20 3.26 -6.36
C SER A 525 3.11 3.41 -5.12
N PHE A 526 3.86 4.49 -5.01
CA PHE A 526 4.82 4.69 -3.92
C PHE A 526 4.16 4.83 -2.54
N VAL A 527 3.15 5.72 -2.41
CA VAL A 527 2.50 6.00 -1.11
C VAL A 527 1.77 4.78 -0.56
N PRO A 528 0.94 4.05 -1.33
CA PRO A 528 0.34 2.81 -0.86
C PRO A 528 1.37 1.77 -0.45
N GLY A 529 2.45 1.60 -1.22
CA GLY A 529 3.53 0.69 -0.89
C GLY A 529 4.14 0.98 0.49
N LYS A 530 4.36 2.25 0.82
CA LYS A 530 4.87 2.65 2.15
C LYS A 530 3.87 2.43 3.28
N LEU A 531 2.60 2.72 3.05
CA LEU A 531 1.55 2.45 4.03
C LEU A 531 1.38 0.95 4.30
N ILE A 532 1.38 0.12 3.26
CA ILE A 532 1.31 -1.33 3.36
C ILE A 532 2.54 -1.89 4.09
N GLU A 533 3.74 -1.43 3.73
CA GLU A 533 4.97 -1.80 4.42
C GLU A 533 4.89 -1.47 5.92
N TYR A 534 4.44 -0.27 6.28
CA TYR A 534 4.24 0.14 7.67
C TYR A 534 3.19 -0.70 8.40
N ILE A 535 2.08 -1.02 7.76
CA ILE A 535 1.01 -1.82 8.36
C ILE A 535 1.49 -3.24 8.61
N ASN A 536 2.17 -3.86 7.65
CA ASN A 536 2.55 -5.26 7.68
C ASN A 536 3.87 -5.53 8.44
N THR A 537 4.80 -4.57 8.44
CA THR A 537 6.14 -4.79 9.03
C THR A 537 6.50 -3.85 10.16
N GLY A 538 5.76 -2.75 10.31
CA GLY A 538 6.11 -1.67 11.23
C GLY A 538 7.25 -0.77 10.73
N SER A 539 7.74 -0.94 9.49
CA SER A 539 8.78 -0.09 8.92
C SER A 539 8.31 1.37 8.84
N THR A 540 9.12 2.28 9.36
CA THR A 540 8.88 3.72 9.30
C THR A 540 9.78 4.42 8.29
N THR A 541 10.37 3.67 7.35
CA THR A 541 11.23 4.20 6.30
C THR A 541 10.47 5.20 5.44
N ASN A 542 11.02 6.39 5.30
CA ASN A 542 10.39 7.55 4.65
C ASN A 542 9.16 8.11 5.38
N SER A 543 8.93 7.76 6.64
CA SER A 543 7.96 8.49 7.45
C SER A 543 8.41 9.92 7.69
N VAL A 544 7.48 10.86 7.58
CA VAL A 544 7.76 12.31 7.76
C VAL A 544 7.90 12.67 9.24
N ASN A 545 7.20 11.96 10.12
CA ASN A 545 7.09 12.32 11.52
C ASN A 545 7.67 11.29 12.51
N PHE A 546 7.92 10.05 12.08
CA PHE A 546 8.55 9.04 12.93
C PHE A 546 10.05 8.89 12.67
N PRO A 547 10.83 8.43 13.66
CA PRO A 547 12.22 8.02 13.42
C PRO A 547 12.28 6.92 12.37
N ASN A 548 13.23 7.02 11.44
CA ASN A 548 13.39 6.04 10.35
C ASN A 548 13.90 4.70 10.89
N LEU A 549 13.11 3.65 10.76
CA LEU A 549 13.44 2.29 11.12
C LEU A 549 12.94 1.34 10.02
N GLN A 550 13.84 0.50 9.51
CA GLN A 550 13.53 -0.52 8.51
C GLN A 550 13.94 -1.89 9.04
N LEU A 551 13.02 -2.84 8.94
CA LEU A 551 13.25 -4.22 9.32
C LEU A 551 12.75 -5.15 8.20
N PRO A 552 13.39 -6.31 8.03
CA PRO A 552 12.89 -7.32 7.10
C PRO A 552 11.51 -7.84 7.55
N VAL A 553 10.82 -8.46 6.61
CA VAL A 553 9.62 -9.24 6.93
C VAL A 553 10.01 -10.35 7.90
N LEU A 554 9.28 -10.45 8.98
CA LEU A 554 9.51 -11.45 10.01
C LEU A 554 9.01 -12.82 9.53
N LYS A 555 9.79 -13.88 9.80
CA LYS A 555 9.37 -15.27 9.63
C LYS A 555 9.41 -15.96 10.98
N ASP A 556 8.36 -16.69 11.31
CA ASP A 556 8.27 -17.56 12.51
C ASP A 556 8.45 -16.83 13.86
N ALA A 557 8.04 -15.56 13.96
CA ALA A 557 8.05 -14.82 15.22
C ALA A 557 6.95 -13.75 15.22
N HIS A 558 6.60 -13.23 16.39
CA HIS A 558 5.60 -12.17 16.55
C HIS A 558 6.29 -10.83 16.74
N ARG A 559 5.76 -9.80 16.11
CA ARG A 559 6.31 -8.44 16.18
C ARG A 559 5.41 -7.53 16.99
N LEU A 560 5.97 -6.96 18.05
CA LEU A 560 5.34 -5.96 18.90
C LEU A 560 5.87 -4.57 18.55
N ILE A 561 4.98 -3.62 18.30
CA ILE A 561 5.33 -2.22 18.07
C ILE A 561 4.85 -1.41 19.26
N HIS A 562 5.78 -0.72 19.92
CA HIS A 562 5.50 0.16 21.03
C HIS A 562 5.97 1.60 20.73
N ILE A 563 5.00 2.47 20.59
CA ILE A 563 5.22 3.91 20.41
C ILE A 563 5.02 4.56 21.76
N HIS A 564 6.03 5.26 22.26
CA HIS A 564 6.03 5.83 23.61
C HIS A 564 6.64 7.23 23.64
N ARG A 565 6.37 7.98 24.69
CA ARG A 565 7.10 9.23 24.97
C ARG A 565 8.56 8.92 25.22
N ASN A 566 9.47 9.74 24.67
CA ASN A 566 10.89 9.57 24.87
C ASN A 566 11.31 10.00 26.29
N VAL A 567 11.13 9.09 27.24
CA VAL A 567 11.50 9.29 28.65
C VAL A 567 12.35 8.12 29.14
N PRO A 568 13.27 8.35 30.09
CA PRO A 568 14.11 7.27 30.65
C PRO A 568 13.27 6.16 31.28
N GLY A 569 13.74 4.91 31.13
CA GLY A 569 13.17 3.73 31.81
C GLY A 569 12.16 2.92 31.00
N ILE A 570 11.52 3.47 29.98
CA ILE A 570 10.47 2.77 29.22
C ILE A 570 10.95 1.44 28.63
N LEU A 571 12.15 1.40 28.03
CA LEU A 571 12.69 0.16 27.45
C LEU A 571 12.95 -0.90 28.55
N ALA A 572 13.42 -0.48 29.71
CA ALA A 572 13.60 -1.38 30.86
C ALA A 572 12.26 -1.96 31.34
N ASP A 573 11.22 -1.13 31.37
CA ASP A 573 9.87 -1.59 31.79
C ASP A 573 9.25 -2.54 30.76
N ILE A 574 9.41 -2.29 29.44
CA ILE A 574 9.00 -3.21 28.38
C ILE A 574 9.69 -4.58 28.58
N ASN A 575 11.02 -4.57 28.75
CA ASN A 575 11.79 -5.81 28.90
C ASN A 575 11.46 -6.56 30.19
N ARG A 576 11.16 -5.83 31.28
CA ARG A 576 10.70 -6.45 32.53
C ARG A 576 9.37 -7.16 32.36
N ILE A 577 8.38 -6.53 31.72
CA ILE A 577 7.09 -7.17 31.45
C ILE A 577 7.26 -8.44 30.62
N LEU A 578 8.07 -8.39 29.57
CA LEU A 578 8.31 -9.58 28.75
C LEU A 578 8.99 -10.70 29.57
N ALA A 579 9.97 -10.37 30.41
CA ALA A 579 10.63 -11.31 31.29
C ALA A 579 9.70 -11.90 32.35
N ASP A 580 8.83 -11.08 32.97
CA ASP A 580 7.86 -11.51 33.98
C ASP A 580 6.82 -12.49 33.40
N HIS A 581 6.58 -12.43 32.09
CA HIS A 581 5.73 -13.38 31.36
C HIS A 581 6.50 -14.51 30.66
N ASP A 582 7.81 -14.69 30.98
CA ASP A 582 8.68 -15.73 30.42
C ASP A 582 8.74 -15.70 28.87
N ILE A 583 8.78 -14.51 28.29
CA ILE A 583 8.85 -14.28 26.85
C ILE A 583 10.28 -13.93 26.45
N ASN A 584 10.83 -14.72 25.50
CA ASN A 584 12.16 -14.47 24.95
C ASN A 584 12.10 -13.45 23.79
N ILE A 585 13.07 -12.54 23.77
CA ILE A 585 13.22 -11.52 22.72
C ILE A 585 14.17 -12.05 21.66
N VAL A 586 13.69 -12.21 20.43
CA VAL A 586 14.49 -12.61 19.26
C VAL A 586 15.27 -11.40 18.71
N GLY A 587 14.64 -10.23 18.72
CA GLY A 587 15.24 -8.98 18.29
C GLY A 587 14.52 -7.78 18.88
N GLN A 588 15.27 -6.71 19.20
CA GLN A 588 14.68 -5.47 19.68
C GLN A 588 15.38 -4.27 19.07
N TYR A 589 14.62 -3.35 18.55
CA TYR A 589 15.09 -2.19 17.82
C TYR A 589 14.40 -0.93 18.34
N LEU A 590 15.20 0.02 18.78
CA LEU A 590 14.73 1.31 19.27
C LEU A 590 15.31 2.43 18.41
N LYS A 591 14.46 3.32 17.94
CA LYS A 591 14.85 4.65 17.48
C LYS A 591 14.01 5.72 18.16
N THR A 592 14.65 6.83 18.49
CA THR A 592 14.01 7.97 19.15
C THR A 592 14.22 9.24 18.34
N ASN A 593 13.28 10.17 18.48
CA ASN A 593 13.50 11.59 18.25
C ASN A 593 13.37 12.33 19.60
N GLU A 594 13.29 13.65 19.59
CA GLU A 594 13.22 14.45 20.82
C GLU A 594 12.02 14.10 21.70
N THR A 595 10.89 13.70 21.13
CA THR A 595 9.61 13.53 21.83
C THR A 595 9.11 12.10 21.92
N VAL A 596 9.45 11.26 20.96
CA VAL A 596 8.90 9.90 20.78
C VAL A 596 9.96 8.86 20.63
N GLY A 597 9.76 7.71 21.28
CA GLY A 597 10.49 6.46 21.03
C GLY A 597 9.61 5.49 20.22
N TYR A 598 10.23 4.84 19.26
CA TYR A 598 9.63 3.80 18.42
C TYR A 598 10.39 2.51 18.63
N VAL A 599 9.77 1.56 19.31
CA VAL A 599 10.36 0.24 19.61
C VAL A 599 9.66 -0.83 18.81
N ILE A 600 10.43 -1.67 18.14
CA ILE A 600 9.98 -2.93 17.59
C ILE A 600 10.65 -4.04 18.39
N THR A 601 9.87 -4.97 18.91
CA THR A 601 10.35 -6.15 19.61
C THR A 601 9.80 -7.39 18.92
N ASP A 602 10.70 -8.24 18.43
CA ASP A 602 10.38 -9.53 17.85
C ASP A 602 10.53 -10.60 18.93
N ILE A 603 9.50 -11.42 19.14
CA ILE A 603 9.42 -12.46 20.16
C ILE A 603 9.17 -13.81 19.50
N ASP A 604 9.71 -14.88 20.09
CA ASP A 604 9.66 -16.26 19.56
C ASP A 604 8.51 -17.11 20.11
N LYS A 605 7.77 -16.60 21.07
CA LYS A 605 6.76 -17.33 21.82
C LYS A 605 5.39 -16.68 21.65
N GLU A 606 4.37 -17.52 21.70
CA GLU A 606 3.00 -17.07 21.90
C GLU A 606 2.89 -16.27 23.18
N TYR A 607 2.04 -15.28 23.15
CA TYR A 607 1.75 -14.45 24.32
C TYR A 607 0.24 -14.44 24.57
N ASP A 608 -0.13 -14.24 25.80
CA ASP A 608 -1.52 -14.13 26.20
C ASP A 608 -2.03 -12.67 26.20
N LYS A 609 -3.31 -12.47 26.46
CA LYS A 609 -3.92 -11.16 26.56
C LYS A 609 -3.37 -10.32 27.72
N ALA A 610 -2.77 -10.96 28.75
CA ALA A 610 -2.22 -10.27 29.91
C ALA A 610 -0.99 -9.47 29.55
N VAL A 611 -0.04 -10.03 28.80
CA VAL A 611 1.15 -9.32 28.32
C VAL A 611 0.77 -8.07 27.50
N ILE A 612 -0.19 -8.24 26.56
CA ILE A 612 -0.66 -7.10 25.75
C ILE A 612 -1.27 -6.01 26.63
N LYS A 613 -2.06 -6.39 27.64
CA LYS A 613 -2.67 -5.46 28.59
C LYS A 613 -1.60 -4.71 29.37
N ASP A 614 -0.60 -5.40 29.88
CA ASP A 614 0.47 -4.82 30.67
C ASP A 614 1.34 -3.87 29.84
N LEU A 615 1.73 -4.29 28.62
CA LEU A 615 2.47 -3.44 27.69
C LEU A 615 1.69 -2.18 27.28
N LYS A 616 0.39 -2.31 27.03
CA LYS A 616 -0.50 -1.15 26.75
C LYS A 616 -0.67 -0.24 27.95
N GLY A 617 -0.61 -0.78 29.17
CA GLY A 617 -0.77 -0.06 30.43
C GLY A 617 0.46 0.71 30.89
N LEU A 618 1.61 0.55 30.24
CA LEU A 618 2.84 1.25 30.59
C LEU A 618 2.66 2.77 30.54
N LYS A 619 3.12 3.44 31.60
CA LYS A 619 3.10 4.91 31.67
C LYS A 619 3.99 5.48 30.58
N GLY A 620 3.42 6.32 29.73
CA GLY A 620 4.13 6.92 28.60
C GLY A 620 3.86 6.23 27.27
N THR A 621 3.14 5.11 27.24
CA THR A 621 2.64 4.51 26.00
C THR A 621 1.75 5.48 25.24
N ILE A 622 2.05 5.71 23.98
CA ILE A 622 1.24 6.47 23.02
C ILE A 622 0.35 5.48 22.26
N ARG A 623 0.96 4.45 21.69
CA ARG A 623 0.26 3.39 20.95
C ARG A 623 1.03 2.08 21.00
N PHE A 624 0.28 1.00 21.08
CA PHE A 624 0.82 -0.34 21.00
C PHE A 624 0.12 -1.11 19.87
N ARG A 625 0.89 -1.83 19.06
CA ARG A 625 0.38 -2.68 17.97
C ARG A 625 1.10 -4.01 18.00
N VAL A 626 0.42 -5.01 17.54
CA VAL A 626 0.99 -6.33 17.31
C VAL A 626 0.88 -6.64 15.82
N LEU A 627 1.94 -7.16 15.22
CA LEU A 627 2.03 -7.59 13.82
C LEU A 627 2.41 -9.06 13.73
N TYR A 628 2.15 -9.68 12.60
CA TYR A 628 2.24 -11.12 12.37
C TYR A 628 2.99 -11.44 11.10
#